data_081fb3ea87ff8994b845ffc39e5d16ac
#
_entry.id   081fb3ea87ff8994b845ffc39e5d16ac
#
_cell.length_a   1.000
_cell.length_b   1.000
_cell.length_c   1.000
_cell.angle_alpha   90.00
_cell.angle_beta   90.00
_cell.angle_gamma   90.00
#
_symmetry.space_group_name_H-M   'P 1'
#
loop_
_entity.id
_entity.type
_entity.pdbx_description
1 polymer ?
#
loop_
_entity_poly.entity_id
_entity_poly.type
_entity_poly.pdbx_seq_one_letter_code
_entity_poly.pdbx_strand_id
1 'polypeptide(L)'
;HVGSQQREIGAWDAALNKVKVIFERLKDEDGIELKMINMGGGFPANYLTRTNELSVYAREILRFLQEDFGEELPEIIIEPGRSLISNAGVLVSEVVLISRKSRTALHRWVFTDVGKFSGLIETLDESIKFPIWTEKTGEGEDCVIAGPTCDSADIMYEHHKYPLPLNLAIGDRMYWLSTGAYTTTYSAIEFNGFPPLKDYYI
;
A
#
# COMPACT_ATOMS: atom_id res chain seq x y z
N HIS A 1 -7.56 -10.66 -11.00
CA HIS A 1 -7.13 -9.81 -9.88
C HIS A 1 -8.11 -9.90 -8.73
N VAL A 2 -7.64 -10.19 -7.53
CA VAL A 2 -8.48 -10.46 -6.35
C VAL A 2 -8.50 -9.30 -5.33
N GLY A 3 -8.00 -8.17 -5.71
CA GLY A 3 -7.88 -6.95 -4.89
C GLY A 3 -6.43 -6.60 -4.54
N SER A 4 -6.17 -5.31 -4.37
CA SER A 4 -4.85 -4.79 -3.97
C SER A 4 -4.57 -5.09 -2.51
N GLN A 5 -3.28 -5.30 -2.16
CA GLN A 5 -2.85 -5.60 -0.80
C GLN A 5 -3.66 -6.78 -0.19
N GLN A 6 -3.88 -7.82 -0.98
CA GLN A 6 -4.71 -8.96 -0.58
C GLN A 6 -3.97 -9.86 0.39
N ARG A 7 -4.40 -9.85 1.64
CA ARG A 7 -3.81 -10.68 2.70
C ARG A 7 -4.54 -12.00 2.91
N GLU A 8 -5.80 -12.05 2.47
CA GLU A 8 -6.66 -13.23 2.59
C GLU A 8 -6.34 -14.21 1.45
N ILE A 9 -5.63 -15.29 1.74
CA ILE A 9 -5.21 -16.29 0.73
C ILE A 9 -6.43 -16.94 0.07
N GLY A 10 -7.51 -17.18 0.84
CA GLY A 10 -8.77 -17.74 0.33
C GLY A 10 -9.45 -16.92 -0.77
N ALA A 11 -9.06 -15.65 -0.97
CA ALA A 11 -9.59 -14.85 -2.08
C ALA A 11 -9.17 -15.39 -3.45
N TRP A 12 -7.96 -15.97 -3.56
CA TRP A 12 -7.51 -16.66 -4.78
C TRP A 12 -8.27 -17.97 -5.01
N ASP A 13 -8.52 -18.75 -3.95
CA ASP A 13 -9.33 -19.97 -4.01
C ASP A 13 -10.72 -19.69 -4.61
N ALA A 14 -11.43 -18.74 -4.03
CA ALA A 14 -12.77 -18.33 -4.49
C ALA A 14 -12.78 -17.82 -5.94
N ALA A 15 -11.71 -17.17 -6.40
CA ALA A 15 -11.58 -16.73 -7.79
C ALA A 15 -11.28 -17.88 -8.74
N LEU A 16 -10.35 -18.78 -8.38
CA LEU A 16 -9.98 -19.94 -9.19
C LEU A 16 -11.15 -20.91 -9.39
N ASN A 17 -11.94 -21.16 -8.36
CA ASN A 17 -13.17 -21.96 -8.49
C ASN A 17 -14.14 -21.39 -9.56
N LYS A 18 -14.28 -20.05 -9.64
CA LYS A 18 -15.11 -19.43 -10.68
C LYS A 18 -14.48 -19.58 -12.06
N VAL A 19 -13.16 -19.43 -12.15
CA VAL A 19 -12.43 -19.62 -13.41
C VAL A 19 -12.57 -21.05 -13.89
N LYS A 20 -12.46 -22.05 -13.02
CA LYS A 20 -12.69 -23.46 -13.35
C LYS A 20 -14.05 -23.66 -14.00
N VAL A 21 -15.12 -23.15 -13.39
CA VAL A 21 -16.49 -23.27 -13.97
C VAL A 21 -16.56 -22.67 -15.37
N ILE A 22 -15.85 -21.55 -15.63
CA ILE A 22 -15.80 -20.95 -16.97
C ILE A 22 -15.05 -21.85 -17.96
N PHE A 23 -13.92 -22.43 -17.55
CA PHE A 23 -13.15 -23.36 -18.39
C PHE A 23 -13.98 -24.57 -18.80
N GLU A 24 -14.64 -25.21 -17.82
CA GLU A 24 -15.49 -26.38 -18.04
C GLU A 24 -16.66 -26.03 -18.97
N ARG A 25 -17.36 -24.93 -18.68
CA ARG A 25 -18.52 -24.51 -19.46
C ARG A 25 -18.18 -24.22 -20.92
N LEU A 26 -17.13 -23.44 -21.19
CA LEU A 26 -16.70 -23.13 -22.56
C LEU A 26 -16.26 -24.35 -23.32
N LYS A 27 -15.64 -25.33 -22.65
CA LYS A 27 -15.25 -26.59 -23.27
C LYS A 27 -16.48 -27.45 -23.62
N ASP A 28 -17.44 -27.56 -22.70
CA ASP A 28 -18.57 -28.47 -22.85
C ASP A 28 -19.67 -27.90 -23.77
N GLU A 29 -19.96 -26.59 -23.68
CA GLU A 29 -21.04 -25.97 -24.45
C GLU A 29 -20.57 -25.45 -25.81
N ASP A 30 -19.34 -24.91 -25.91
CA ASP A 30 -18.84 -24.21 -27.09
C ASP A 30 -17.66 -24.92 -27.78
N GLY A 31 -17.11 -25.98 -27.19
CA GLY A 31 -15.91 -26.67 -27.68
C GLY A 31 -14.64 -25.83 -27.63
N ILE A 32 -14.64 -24.75 -26.80
CA ILE A 32 -13.50 -23.83 -26.62
C ILE A 32 -12.64 -24.31 -25.46
N GLU A 33 -11.39 -24.68 -25.75
CA GLU A 33 -10.41 -25.07 -24.74
C GLU A 33 -9.51 -23.89 -24.39
N LEU A 34 -9.72 -23.32 -23.21
CA LEU A 34 -8.85 -22.29 -22.65
C LEU A 34 -7.55 -22.92 -22.14
N LYS A 35 -6.41 -22.23 -22.34
CA LYS A 35 -5.07 -22.77 -22.04
C LYS A 35 -4.28 -21.93 -21.05
N MET A 36 -4.81 -20.78 -20.64
CA MET A 36 -4.09 -19.82 -19.82
C MET A 36 -5.01 -19.18 -18.78
N ILE A 37 -4.45 -18.92 -17.60
CA ILE A 37 -5.07 -18.12 -16.54
C ILE A 37 -4.13 -16.96 -16.22
N ASN A 38 -4.58 -15.74 -16.41
CA ASN A 38 -3.92 -14.57 -15.82
C ASN A 38 -4.56 -14.27 -14.46
N MET A 39 -3.81 -14.50 -13.39
CA MET A 39 -4.25 -14.33 -12.01
C MET A 39 -4.17 -12.87 -11.53
N GLY A 40 -3.60 -11.99 -12.36
CA GLY A 40 -3.37 -10.59 -12.02
C GLY A 40 -2.34 -10.40 -10.90
N GLY A 41 -2.48 -9.30 -10.19
CA GLY A 41 -1.63 -8.94 -9.06
C GLY A 41 -2.34 -9.09 -7.72
N GLY A 42 -2.14 -8.10 -6.85
CA GLY A 42 -2.76 -8.06 -5.52
C GLY A 42 -1.88 -8.64 -4.41
N PHE A 43 -0.76 -9.27 -4.75
CA PHE A 43 0.18 -9.79 -3.75
C PHE A 43 0.63 -8.69 -2.80
N PRO A 44 0.52 -8.92 -1.48
CA PRO A 44 0.71 -7.87 -0.50
C PRO A 44 2.18 -7.59 -0.19
N ALA A 45 2.44 -6.38 0.30
CA ALA A 45 3.70 -5.98 0.89
C ALA A 45 3.56 -5.74 2.39
N ASN A 46 4.69 -5.67 3.09
CA ASN A 46 4.74 -5.36 4.50
C ASN A 46 4.69 -3.85 4.73
N TYR A 47 3.72 -3.46 5.55
CA TYR A 47 3.58 -2.11 6.11
C TYR A 47 3.58 -2.20 7.64
N LEU A 48 2.86 -1.34 8.37
CA LEU A 48 2.69 -1.52 9.82
C LEU A 48 2.10 -2.89 10.15
N THR A 49 1.13 -3.34 9.36
CA THR A 49 0.62 -4.70 9.45
C THR A 49 1.44 -5.60 8.54
N ARG A 50 2.07 -6.60 9.13
CA ARG A 50 2.82 -7.61 8.38
C ARG A 50 1.88 -8.56 7.64
N THR A 51 2.38 -9.15 6.57
CA THR A 51 1.73 -10.19 5.78
C THR A 51 2.49 -11.51 5.91
N ASN A 52 1.90 -12.58 5.42
CA ASN A 52 2.64 -13.82 5.24
C ASN A 52 3.78 -13.63 4.22
N GLU A 53 4.77 -14.51 4.28
CA GLU A 53 5.83 -14.58 3.27
C GLU A 53 5.23 -14.97 1.90
N LEU A 54 5.78 -14.45 0.80
CA LEU A 54 5.30 -14.74 -0.55
C LEU A 54 5.30 -16.22 -0.87
N SER A 55 6.23 -16.99 -0.29
CA SER A 55 6.27 -18.45 -0.41
C SER A 55 5.03 -19.15 0.12
N VAL A 56 4.37 -18.58 1.14
CA VAL A 56 3.11 -19.11 1.67
C VAL A 56 1.99 -18.89 0.66
N TYR A 57 1.88 -17.68 0.10
CA TYR A 57 0.91 -17.41 -0.97
C TYR A 57 1.13 -18.32 -2.17
N ALA A 58 2.38 -18.45 -2.63
CA ALA A 58 2.72 -19.27 -3.79
C ALA A 58 2.31 -20.74 -3.57
N ARG A 59 2.63 -21.32 -2.41
CA ARG A 59 2.29 -22.71 -2.10
C ARG A 59 0.78 -22.94 -2.05
N GLU A 60 0.04 -22.08 -1.38
CA GLU A 60 -1.40 -22.25 -1.26
C GLU A 60 -2.13 -22.04 -2.59
N ILE A 61 -1.72 -21.04 -3.37
CA ILE A 61 -2.28 -20.81 -4.70
C ILE A 61 -1.99 -22.00 -5.63
N LEU A 62 -0.77 -22.54 -5.58
CA LEU A 62 -0.45 -23.75 -6.36
C LEU A 62 -1.32 -24.95 -5.94
N ARG A 63 -1.58 -25.10 -4.64
CA ARG A 63 -2.49 -26.12 -4.13
C ARG A 63 -3.90 -25.95 -4.70
N PHE A 64 -4.46 -24.72 -4.66
CA PHE A 64 -5.78 -24.44 -5.24
C PHE A 64 -5.85 -24.72 -6.73
N LEU A 65 -4.80 -24.36 -7.49
CA LEU A 65 -4.71 -24.65 -8.91
C LEU A 65 -4.71 -26.15 -9.17
N GLN A 66 -3.97 -26.92 -8.38
CA GLN A 66 -3.92 -28.39 -8.52
C GLN A 66 -5.26 -29.06 -8.14
N GLU A 67 -5.94 -28.56 -7.11
CA GLU A 67 -7.27 -29.03 -6.70
C GLU A 67 -8.33 -28.77 -7.78
N ASP A 68 -8.24 -27.63 -8.47
CA ASP A 68 -9.22 -27.23 -9.49
C ASP A 68 -8.93 -27.81 -10.88
N PHE A 69 -7.66 -27.86 -11.31
CA PHE A 69 -7.25 -28.19 -12.68
C PHE A 69 -6.46 -29.50 -12.79
N GLY A 70 -6.15 -30.15 -11.67
CA GLY A 70 -5.37 -31.39 -11.65
C GLY A 70 -3.88 -31.17 -11.85
N GLU A 71 -3.19 -32.19 -12.39
CA GLU A 71 -1.73 -32.11 -12.60
C GLU A 71 -1.35 -31.37 -13.89
N GLU A 72 -2.21 -31.35 -14.89
CA GLU A 72 -2.01 -30.62 -16.14
C GLU A 72 -2.57 -29.19 -16.02
N LEU A 73 -1.78 -28.32 -15.38
CA LEU A 73 -2.17 -26.93 -15.18
C LEU A 73 -2.18 -26.15 -16.50
N PRO A 74 -3.12 -25.21 -16.68
CA PRO A 74 -3.03 -24.21 -17.73
C PRO A 74 -1.79 -23.33 -17.53
N GLU A 75 -1.38 -22.59 -18.56
CA GLU A 75 -0.34 -21.59 -18.43
C GLU A 75 -0.77 -20.53 -17.40
N ILE A 76 0.10 -20.22 -16.43
CA ILE A 76 -0.19 -19.28 -15.37
C ILE A 76 0.62 -18.01 -15.57
N ILE A 77 -0.09 -16.88 -15.66
CA ILE A 77 0.49 -15.55 -15.66
C ILE A 77 0.14 -14.85 -14.34
N ILE A 78 1.09 -14.14 -13.76
CA ILE A 78 0.90 -13.28 -12.59
C ILE A 78 1.44 -11.87 -12.87
N GLU A 79 0.84 -10.86 -12.25
CA GLU A 79 1.20 -9.45 -12.41
C GLU A 79 1.56 -8.80 -11.06
N PRO A 80 2.58 -9.29 -10.34
CA PRO A 80 2.97 -8.75 -9.06
C PRO A 80 3.62 -7.37 -9.25
N GLY A 81 3.13 -6.37 -8.53
CA GLY A 81 3.70 -5.03 -8.51
C GLY A 81 4.18 -4.67 -7.11
N ARG A 82 3.24 -4.40 -6.24
CA ARG A 82 3.47 -3.95 -4.85
C ARG A 82 4.47 -4.84 -4.09
N SER A 83 4.25 -6.13 -4.09
CA SER A 83 5.09 -7.09 -3.36
C SER A 83 6.56 -7.12 -3.80
N LEU A 84 6.85 -6.70 -5.03
CA LEU A 84 8.21 -6.70 -5.57
C LEU A 84 9.00 -5.46 -5.19
N ILE A 85 8.35 -4.29 -5.13
CA ILE A 85 9.07 -3.01 -5.09
C ILE A 85 8.78 -2.16 -3.85
N SER A 86 7.70 -2.40 -3.10
CA SER A 86 7.33 -1.53 -1.97
C SER A 86 8.48 -1.30 -1.01
N ASN A 87 9.16 -2.36 -0.59
CA ASN A 87 10.23 -2.28 0.42
C ASN A 87 11.51 -1.63 -0.11
N ALA A 88 11.65 -1.41 -1.41
CA ALA A 88 12.81 -0.76 -2.01
C ALA A 88 12.74 0.78 -1.95
N GLY A 89 11.58 1.35 -1.60
CA GLY A 89 11.41 2.80 -1.55
C GLY A 89 11.36 3.35 -0.13
N VAL A 90 12.00 4.50 0.02
CA VAL A 90 11.89 5.36 1.22
C VAL A 90 11.55 6.77 0.73
N LEU A 91 10.41 7.31 1.19
CA LEU A 91 10.06 8.70 0.96
C LEU A 91 10.53 9.52 2.17
N VAL A 92 11.22 10.61 1.89
CA VAL A 92 11.71 11.55 2.93
C VAL A 92 10.87 12.81 2.86
N SER A 93 10.31 13.22 3.97
CA SER A 93 9.58 14.47 4.12
C SER A 93 10.18 15.32 5.25
N GLU A 94 9.93 16.62 5.20
CA GLU A 94 10.30 17.56 6.26
C GLU A 94 9.05 17.97 7.05
N VAL A 95 9.18 18.09 8.36
CA VAL A 95 8.15 18.65 9.23
C VAL A 95 8.10 20.17 9.04
N VAL A 96 7.01 20.67 8.47
CA VAL A 96 6.87 22.13 8.18
C VAL A 96 6.06 22.87 9.22
N LEU A 97 5.20 22.17 9.98
CA LEU A 97 4.42 22.78 11.05
C LEU A 97 4.08 21.74 12.12
N ILE A 98 4.12 22.15 13.37
CA ILE A 98 3.58 21.39 14.51
C ILE A 98 2.61 22.30 15.26
N SER A 99 1.37 21.83 15.45
CA SER A 99 0.35 22.62 16.12
C SER A 99 -0.62 21.77 16.94
N ARG A 100 -1.46 22.45 17.72
CA ARG A 100 -2.66 21.88 18.35
C ARG A 100 -3.84 22.75 17.97
N LYS A 101 -4.99 22.14 17.64
CA LYS A 101 -6.21 22.88 17.28
C LYS A 101 -6.74 23.79 18.40
N SER A 102 -6.43 23.48 19.65
CA SER A 102 -6.71 24.32 20.83
C SER A 102 -5.77 23.93 21.95
N ARG A 103 -5.79 24.74 23.05
CA ARG A 103 -5.00 24.43 24.27
C ARG A 103 -5.41 23.14 24.96
N THR A 104 -6.63 22.69 24.74
CA THR A 104 -7.20 21.47 25.32
C THR A 104 -7.26 20.31 24.33
N ALA A 105 -6.72 20.50 23.10
CA ALA A 105 -6.72 19.42 22.09
C ALA A 105 -5.83 18.27 22.56
N LEU A 106 -6.39 17.06 22.50
CA LEU A 106 -5.72 15.84 22.94
C LEU A 106 -4.54 15.47 22.04
N HIS A 107 -4.63 15.77 20.73
CA HIS A 107 -3.64 15.34 19.78
C HIS A 107 -2.86 16.50 19.17
N ARG A 108 -1.57 16.26 18.97
CA ARG A 108 -0.68 17.12 18.21
C ARG A 108 -0.90 16.87 16.71
N TRP A 109 -0.84 17.93 15.93
CA TRP A 109 -0.86 17.90 14.48
C TRP A 109 0.54 18.13 13.96
N VAL A 110 1.01 17.22 13.12
CA VAL A 110 2.29 17.30 12.43
C VAL A 110 2.02 17.43 10.95
N PHE A 111 2.45 18.54 10.36
CA PHE A 111 2.31 18.79 8.93
C PHE A 111 3.66 18.56 8.26
N THR A 112 3.65 17.86 7.14
CA THR A 112 4.83 17.59 6.34
C THR A 112 4.74 18.28 4.98
N ASP A 113 5.87 18.47 4.32
CA ASP A 113 5.96 19.01 2.96
C ASP A 113 5.48 18.01 1.87
N VAL A 114 5.16 16.79 2.25
CA VAL A 114 4.58 15.75 1.40
C VAL A 114 3.26 15.28 2.00
N GLY A 115 2.27 15.05 1.15
CA GLY A 115 0.95 14.58 1.55
C GLY A 115 0.35 13.58 0.57
N LYS A 116 -0.97 13.38 0.67
CA LYS A 116 -1.70 12.48 -0.23
C LYS A 116 -1.48 12.81 -1.69
N PHE A 117 -1.55 14.10 -2.03
CA PHE A 117 -1.48 14.54 -3.42
C PHE A 117 -0.07 14.48 -4.01
N SER A 118 0.96 14.48 -3.19
CA SER A 118 2.35 14.49 -3.63
C SER A 118 3.09 13.16 -3.44
N GLY A 119 2.39 12.05 -3.28
CA GLY A 119 3.01 10.72 -3.24
C GLY A 119 2.44 9.75 -2.22
N LEU A 120 1.65 10.21 -1.25
CA LEU A 120 1.07 9.37 -0.20
C LEU A 120 -0.43 9.12 -0.41
N ILE A 121 -0.89 9.06 -1.67
CA ILE A 121 -2.30 8.88 -2.01
C ILE A 121 -2.89 7.59 -1.42
N GLU A 122 -2.10 6.54 -1.24
CA GLU A 122 -2.56 5.28 -0.65
C GLU A 122 -2.87 5.39 0.85
N THR A 123 -2.63 6.55 1.47
CA THR A 123 -3.16 6.88 2.81
C THR A 123 -4.64 7.31 2.77
N LEU A 124 -5.26 7.35 1.58
CA LEU A 124 -6.70 7.59 1.46
C LEU A 124 -7.46 6.55 2.27
N ASP A 125 -8.43 7.02 3.07
CA ASP A 125 -9.18 6.21 4.04
C ASP A 125 -8.28 5.40 5.00
N GLU A 126 -7.03 5.86 5.16
CA GLU A 126 -6.00 5.19 5.95
C GLU A 126 -5.76 3.72 5.53
N SER A 127 -5.94 3.44 4.24
CA SER A 127 -5.87 2.08 3.68
C SER A 127 -4.48 1.47 3.85
N ILE A 128 -3.44 2.23 3.50
CA ILE A 128 -2.05 1.83 3.74
C ILE A 128 -1.49 2.65 4.91
N LYS A 129 -0.96 1.95 5.89
CA LYS A 129 -0.29 2.53 7.06
C LYS A 129 1.21 2.32 6.93
N PHE A 130 1.87 3.31 6.36
CA PHE A 130 3.32 3.27 6.16
C PHE A 130 4.06 3.27 7.50
N PRO A 131 5.09 2.44 7.69
CA PRO A 131 6.00 2.61 8.82
C PRO A 131 6.73 3.95 8.71
N ILE A 132 6.74 4.72 9.79
CA ILE A 132 7.40 6.03 9.84
C ILE A 132 8.55 5.95 10.83
N TRP A 133 9.70 6.41 10.40
CA TRP A 133 10.89 6.56 11.23
C TRP A 133 11.35 8.01 11.26
N THR A 134 11.95 8.43 12.37
CA THR A 134 12.57 9.76 12.56
C THR A 134 13.91 9.60 13.26
N GLU A 135 14.80 10.56 13.09
CA GLU A 135 16.09 10.59 13.80
C GLU A 135 15.93 10.93 15.30
N LYS A 136 14.77 11.48 15.67
CA LYS A 136 14.46 11.78 17.07
C LYS A 136 14.00 10.53 17.80
N THR A 137 14.37 10.43 19.03
CA THR A 137 14.03 9.31 19.93
C THR A 137 13.50 9.85 21.25
N GLY A 138 12.88 8.99 22.05
CA GLY A 138 12.35 9.32 23.35
C GLY A 138 10.86 9.08 23.48
N GLU A 139 10.24 9.71 24.46
CA GLU A 139 8.79 9.62 24.70
C GLU A 139 8.00 10.12 23.49
N GLY A 140 7.00 9.35 23.08
CA GLY A 140 6.13 9.66 21.95
C GLY A 140 4.75 10.14 22.38
N GLU A 141 4.12 10.94 21.54
CA GLU A 141 2.74 11.39 21.67
C GLU A 141 1.98 11.06 20.39
N ASP A 142 0.73 10.63 20.53
CA ASP A 142 -0.17 10.35 19.43
C ASP A 142 -0.44 11.61 18.59
N CYS A 143 -0.11 11.53 17.31
CA CYS A 143 -0.22 12.64 16.37
C CYS A 143 -1.20 12.34 15.23
N VAL A 144 -1.84 13.41 14.75
CA VAL A 144 -2.47 13.47 13.44
C VAL A 144 -1.42 13.96 12.45
N ILE A 145 -1.32 13.29 11.28
CA ILE A 145 -0.34 13.66 10.26
C ILE A 145 -1.08 14.17 9.01
N ALA A 146 -0.68 15.35 8.55
CA ALA A 146 -1.29 16.01 7.39
C ALA A 146 -0.23 16.51 6.40
N GLY A 147 -0.62 16.65 5.14
CA GLY A 147 0.21 17.21 4.08
C GLY A 147 0.11 18.73 3.98
N PRO A 148 0.77 19.32 2.98
CA PRO A 148 0.96 20.77 2.88
C PRO A 148 -0.13 21.51 2.10
N THR A 149 -1.06 20.82 1.43
CA THR A 149 -1.88 21.42 0.36
C THR A 149 -3.03 22.29 0.83
N CYS A 150 -3.27 22.41 2.12
CA CYS A 150 -4.43 23.11 2.72
C CYS A 150 -5.81 22.51 2.29
N ASP A 151 -5.82 21.39 1.61
CA ASP A 151 -7.03 20.64 1.31
C ASP A 151 -7.40 19.76 2.51
N SER A 152 -8.67 19.70 2.88
CA SER A 152 -9.12 18.87 4.00
C SER A 152 -8.92 17.38 3.78
N ALA A 153 -8.83 16.94 2.53
CA ALA A 153 -8.52 15.55 2.19
C ALA A 153 -7.05 15.20 2.42
N ASP A 154 -6.16 16.20 2.55
CA ASP A 154 -4.72 15.98 2.74
C ASP A 154 -4.34 15.65 4.19
N ILE A 155 -5.21 14.98 4.91
CA ILE A 155 -4.94 14.41 6.23
C ILE A 155 -4.66 12.92 6.01
N MET A 156 -3.42 12.51 6.18
CA MET A 156 -2.98 11.14 5.93
C MET A 156 -3.44 10.18 7.01
N TYR A 157 -3.30 10.59 8.27
CA TYR A 157 -3.66 9.76 9.42
C TYR A 157 -4.33 10.62 10.49
N GLU A 158 -5.64 10.48 10.62
CA GLU A 158 -6.48 11.16 11.61
C GLU A 158 -7.08 10.17 12.63
N HIS A 159 -7.51 9.00 12.19
CA HIS A 159 -8.07 7.97 13.06
C HIS A 159 -6.98 7.07 13.63
N HIS A 160 -6.11 6.57 12.77
CA HIS A 160 -4.90 5.88 13.18
C HIS A 160 -3.85 6.90 13.62
N LYS A 161 -3.59 6.98 14.91
CA LYS A 161 -2.59 7.90 15.45
C LYS A 161 -1.18 7.31 15.33
N TYR A 162 -0.22 8.16 15.00
CA TYR A 162 1.19 7.79 15.04
C TYR A 162 1.84 8.38 16.29
N PRO A 163 2.48 7.54 17.12
CA PRO A 163 3.27 8.01 18.25
C PRO A 163 4.58 8.63 17.74
N LEU A 164 4.63 9.95 17.64
CA LEU A 164 5.84 10.65 17.22
C LEU A 164 6.54 11.27 18.43
N PRO A 165 7.89 11.30 18.45
CA PRO A 165 8.66 11.84 19.58
C PRO A 165 8.25 13.25 19.98
N LEU A 166 8.20 13.52 21.28
CA LEU A 166 7.84 14.84 21.81
C LEU A 166 8.82 15.94 21.38
N ASN A 167 10.10 15.58 21.19
CA ASN A 167 11.16 16.48 20.74
C ASN A 167 11.26 16.61 19.21
N LEU A 168 10.31 16.06 18.46
CA LEU A 168 10.20 16.31 17.02
C LEU A 168 9.88 17.81 16.80
N ALA A 169 10.62 18.46 15.92
CA ALA A 169 10.56 19.90 15.66
C ALA A 169 10.38 20.21 14.17
N ILE A 170 9.99 21.44 13.87
CA ILE A 170 9.97 21.95 12.49
C ILE A 170 11.38 21.89 11.91
N GLY A 171 11.52 21.41 10.67
CA GLY A 171 12.78 21.17 9.99
C GLY A 171 13.33 19.73 10.18
N ASP A 172 12.78 18.95 11.10
CA ASP A 172 13.16 17.55 11.25
C ASP A 172 12.62 16.70 10.08
N ARG A 173 13.31 15.61 9.77
CA ARG A 173 12.92 14.69 8.70
C ARG A 173 12.10 13.53 9.23
N MET A 174 11.12 13.11 8.42
CA MET A 174 10.35 11.91 8.60
C MET A 174 10.59 10.98 7.41
N TYR A 175 10.87 9.73 7.68
CA TYR A 175 11.18 8.70 6.69
C TYR A 175 10.02 7.71 6.62
N TRP A 176 9.34 7.69 5.48
CA TRP A 176 8.23 6.80 5.21
C TRP A 176 8.77 5.56 4.52
N LEU A 177 8.74 4.44 5.19
CA LEU A 177 9.30 3.19 4.70
C LEU A 177 8.28 2.44 3.84
N SER A 178 8.76 1.55 2.98
CA SER A 178 7.94 0.74 2.06
C SER A 178 7.16 1.59 1.04
N THR A 179 7.73 2.67 0.57
CA THR A 179 7.11 3.60 -0.38
C THR A 179 7.53 3.39 -1.83
N GLY A 180 8.09 2.23 -2.19
CA GLY A 180 8.54 1.93 -3.55
C GLY A 180 7.42 1.70 -4.56
N ALA A 181 6.17 1.49 -4.11
CA ALA A 181 5.03 1.28 -4.97
C ALA A 181 3.98 2.38 -4.78
N TYR A 182 3.38 2.85 -5.89
CA TYR A 182 2.25 3.77 -5.92
C TYR A 182 2.50 5.09 -5.16
N THR A 183 3.69 5.65 -5.29
CA THR A 183 4.07 6.95 -4.75
C THR A 183 4.24 7.97 -5.88
N THR A 184 5.43 8.13 -6.45
CA THR A 184 5.66 9.07 -7.56
C THR A 184 4.80 8.80 -8.79
N THR A 185 4.53 7.54 -9.10
CA THR A 185 3.68 7.14 -10.23
C THR A 185 2.17 7.36 -9.99
N TYR A 186 1.79 7.72 -8.79
CA TYR A 186 0.38 7.90 -8.39
C TYR A 186 0.20 9.19 -7.59
N SER A 187 0.74 10.28 -8.09
CA SER A 187 0.65 11.61 -7.47
C SER A 187 -0.06 12.61 -8.38
N ALA A 188 -0.71 13.60 -7.79
CA ALA A 188 -1.33 14.73 -8.49
C ALA A 188 -0.26 15.81 -8.71
N ILE A 189 0.32 15.83 -9.89
CA ILE A 189 1.40 16.76 -10.25
C ILE A 189 0.89 18.20 -10.18
N GLU A 190 1.65 19.06 -9.51
CA GLU A 190 1.37 20.51 -9.37
C GLU A 190 0.03 20.86 -8.70
N PHE A 191 -0.60 19.91 -8.01
CA PHE A 191 -1.80 20.22 -7.23
C PHE A 191 -1.50 21.31 -6.18
N ASN A 192 -2.30 22.37 -6.19
CA ASN A 192 -2.11 23.59 -5.38
C ASN A 192 -0.70 24.21 -5.49
N GLY A 193 -0.02 24.01 -6.63
CA GLY A 193 1.30 24.59 -6.92
C GLY A 193 2.49 23.84 -6.32
N PHE A 194 2.27 22.69 -5.71
CA PHE A 194 3.36 21.85 -5.20
C PHE A 194 4.04 21.07 -6.33
N PRO A 195 5.39 21.06 -6.39
CA PRO A 195 6.11 20.35 -7.41
C PRO A 195 6.01 18.82 -7.20
N PRO A 196 6.25 18.02 -8.26
CA PRO A 196 6.36 16.58 -8.11
C PRO A 196 7.55 16.20 -7.21
N LEU A 197 7.47 15.01 -6.62
CA LEU A 197 8.58 14.44 -5.84
C LEU A 197 9.84 14.31 -6.70
N LYS A 198 10.99 14.47 -6.07
CA LYS A 198 12.28 14.16 -6.68
C LYS A 198 12.61 12.70 -6.40
N ASP A 199 12.89 11.95 -7.47
CA ASP A 199 13.32 10.57 -7.39
C ASP A 199 14.84 10.47 -7.41
N TYR A 200 15.35 9.60 -6.55
CA TYR A 200 16.76 9.25 -6.50
C TYR A 200 16.88 7.72 -6.55
N TYR A 201 17.73 7.24 -7.43
CA TYR A 201 18.05 5.81 -7.58
C TYR A 201 19.44 5.55 -7.04
N ILE A 202 19.57 4.62 -6.09
CA ILE A 202 20.80 4.27 -5.39
C ILE A 202 21.10 2.77 -5.51
#